data_c07f5fdf5feb9ce1294de633c71668dc
#
_entry.id   c07f5fdf5feb9ce1294de633c71668dc
#
_cell.length_a   1.000
_cell.length_b   1.000
_cell.length_c   1.000
_cell.angle_alpha   90.00
_cell.angle_beta   90.00
_cell.angle_gamma   90.00
#
_symmetry.space_group_name_H-M   'P 1'
#
loop_
_entity.id
_entity.type
_entity.pdbx_description
1 polymer ?
#
loop_
_entity_poly.entity_id
_entity_poly.type
_entity_poly.pdbx_seq_one_letter_code
_entity_poly.pdbx_strand_id
1 'polypeptide(L)'
;MLNYIAMYPNQYEGLMNPDIILGKQDTPIEDFIIMAMKELEAIDNIKIENIEIVRDQDEVDINRHMINVNYKKKNIDEIEIPKYKYIADSRYGEIIFTIRVTTNLNEKVITKRILYPIEYNGFYYNNGKRMKAIWQLVDGSTYAQRGKNTLKSRMPIIIYQNRKRIITDINDMKYIVTSYSYALNGKSKKPGAKAKVKFINPVMIYSAKMGYHNTIEFFGMQDIVSIETKVKKDEDLYYYFPLNDMYIKVLKDKFEKYDLVRAFVCMTYNLNSADFPVTPKNIDDRDYWTCRIGTVGTAKNKNLSTFREKGITTIFMIERLLDATTIQNLRLPMYYKSNIYYLIYWMMISFDELRTKSNIDMANKRIRKNEYIVNSSLGKKINENINRLIEKRGKSRLNSMDTLLELFNFGSDIIVSGMRNLNDLIKTDDIVNDNDFILDLAYSSKGPNSLGDGNNKKIATKYRYLHPSMAGILDLNTSSNSDIGLSGSFTPFAKLYDGYYFTPDHEPCQGRYRFEKDLADEGFRKIHGNNFDEYLKYLEKHDKFKELLKYEAIKIVEKET
;
A
#
# COMPACT_ATOMS: atom_id res chain seq x y z
N MET A 1 30.74 -18.81 -30.41
CA MET A 1 29.91 -17.83 -29.71
C MET A 1 30.77 -16.86 -28.88
N LEU A 2 31.60 -17.32 -27.96
CA LEU A 2 32.52 -16.46 -27.17
C LEU A 2 33.37 -15.50 -28.01
N ASN A 3 33.92 -15.95 -29.16
CA ASN A 3 34.66 -15.08 -30.07
C ASN A 3 33.79 -14.01 -30.74
N TYR A 4 32.51 -14.26 -30.89
CA TYR A 4 31.57 -13.33 -31.48
C TYR A 4 31.18 -12.21 -30.50
N ILE A 5 31.01 -12.56 -29.23
CA ILE A 5 30.75 -11.61 -28.14
C ILE A 5 31.95 -10.71 -27.91
N ALA A 6 33.17 -11.24 -27.98
CA ALA A 6 34.41 -10.46 -27.89
C ALA A 6 34.60 -9.50 -29.08
N MET A 7 34.09 -9.84 -30.29
CA MET A 7 34.15 -8.98 -31.48
C MET A 7 33.09 -7.86 -31.50
N TYR A 8 31.93 -8.07 -30.85
CA TYR A 8 30.81 -7.13 -30.91
C TYR A 8 30.17 -6.91 -29.52
N PRO A 9 30.93 -6.41 -28.55
CA PRO A 9 30.43 -6.28 -27.17
C PRO A 9 29.13 -5.45 -27.10
N ASN A 10 29.05 -4.38 -27.89
CA ASN A 10 27.87 -3.47 -27.88
C ASN A 10 26.58 -4.10 -28.45
N GLN A 11 26.69 -5.09 -29.33
CA GLN A 11 25.50 -5.77 -29.88
C GLN A 11 24.91 -6.81 -28.91
N TYR A 12 25.76 -7.37 -28.05
CA TYR A 12 25.36 -8.38 -27.07
C TYR A 12 25.01 -7.78 -25.70
N GLU A 13 25.49 -6.59 -25.39
CA GLU A 13 25.11 -5.87 -24.17
C GLU A 13 23.58 -5.74 -24.04
N GLY A 14 22.88 -5.48 -25.16
CA GLY A 14 21.43 -5.45 -25.18
C GLY A 14 20.75 -6.78 -24.98
N LEU A 15 21.34 -7.89 -25.47
CA LEU A 15 20.79 -9.24 -25.30
C LEU A 15 21.01 -9.78 -23.89
N MET A 16 21.98 -9.22 -23.17
CA MET A 16 22.32 -9.65 -21.81
C MET A 16 21.53 -8.94 -20.71
N ASN A 17 20.80 -7.89 -21.04
CA ASN A 17 19.95 -7.23 -20.08
C ASN A 17 18.60 -7.96 -19.98
N PRO A 18 18.26 -8.57 -18.83
CA PRO A 18 16.96 -9.24 -18.63
C PRO A 18 15.77 -8.33 -18.92
N ASP A 19 15.91 -7.03 -18.71
CA ASP A 19 14.85 -6.07 -18.96
C ASP A 19 14.59 -5.91 -20.47
N ILE A 20 15.63 -5.96 -21.29
CA ILE A 20 15.50 -5.93 -22.75
C ILE A 20 14.90 -7.23 -23.27
N ILE A 21 15.35 -8.37 -22.76
CA ILE A 21 14.79 -9.69 -23.14
C ILE A 21 13.31 -9.76 -22.80
N LEU A 22 12.94 -9.33 -21.61
CA LEU A 22 11.55 -9.32 -21.15
C LEU A 22 10.73 -8.16 -21.75
N GLY A 23 11.37 -7.21 -22.43
CA GLY A 23 10.71 -6.07 -23.07
C GLY A 23 10.17 -5.03 -22.08
N LYS A 24 10.70 -4.99 -20.86
CA LYS A 24 10.33 -4.02 -19.83
C LYS A 24 11.51 -3.15 -19.44
N GLN A 25 11.28 -1.85 -19.40
CA GLN A 25 12.11 -0.95 -18.58
C GLN A 25 11.49 -0.89 -17.18
N ASP A 26 12.24 -1.32 -16.16
CA ASP A 26 11.82 -1.10 -14.78
C ASP A 26 11.88 0.40 -14.46
N THR A 27 11.01 0.86 -13.58
CA THR A 27 11.07 2.23 -13.06
C THR A 27 12.45 2.44 -12.42
N PRO A 28 13.15 3.54 -12.72
CA PRO A 28 14.46 3.82 -12.13
C PRO A 28 14.42 3.76 -10.61
N ILE A 29 15.50 3.28 -10.00
CA ILE A 29 15.60 3.15 -8.54
C ILE A 29 15.49 4.52 -7.85
N GLU A 30 15.97 5.57 -8.53
CA GLU A 30 15.90 6.95 -8.09
C GLU A 30 14.46 7.41 -7.84
N ASP A 31 13.54 7.06 -8.72
CA ASP A 31 12.13 7.44 -8.59
C ASP A 31 11.51 6.83 -7.33
N PHE A 32 11.81 5.56 -7.03
CA PHE A 32 11.35 4.92 -5.81
C PHE A 32 11.96 5.56 -4.55
N ILE A 33 13.22 6.00 -4.61
CA ILE A 33 13.87 6.70 -3.49
C ILE A 33 13.19 8.06 -3.27
N ILE A 34 12.93 8.80 -4.34
CA ILE A 34 12.24 10.09 -4.28
C ILE A 34 10.82 9.92 -3.74
N MET A 35 10.09 8.92 -4.22
CA MET A 35 8.75 8.59 -3.70
C MET A 35 8.78 8.29 -2.21
N ALA A 36 9.74 7.45 -1.76
CA ALA A 36 9.86 7.09 -0.36
C ALA A 36 10.19 8.30 0.53
N MET A 37 11.08 9.20 0.07
CA MET A 37 11.42 10.42 0.82
C MET A 37 10.26 11.40 0.90
N LYS A 38 9.48 11.56 -0.18
CA LYS A 38 8.28 12.42 -0.20
C LYS A 38 7.20 12.01 0.79
N GLU A 39 7.18 10.74 1.24
CA GLU A 39 6.29 10.30 2.31
C GLU A 39 6.49 11.08 3.63
N LEU A 40 7.65 11.70 3.83
CA LEU A 40 7.93 12.53 5.01
C LEU A 40 7.13 13.85 4.99
N GLU A 41 6.74 14.34 3.83
CA GLU A 41 5.89 15.55 3.69
C GLU A 41 4.45 15.35 4.18
N ALA A 42 4.07 14.11 4.52
CA ALA A 42 2.83 13.85 5.27
C ALA A 42 2.81 14.50 6.67
N ILE A 43 3.97 14.97 7.15
CA ILE A 43 4.15 15.75 8.36
C ILE A 43 4.33 17.21 7.93
N ASP A 44 3.40 18.07 8.32
CA ASP A 44 3.33 19.48 7.91
C ASP A 44 4.60 20.31 8.25
N ASN A 45 5.35 19.82 9.22
CA ASN A 45 6.63 20.40 9.66
C ASN A 45 7.81 20.14 8.71
N ILE A 46 7.61 19.33 7.65
CA ILE A 46 8.67 18.87 6.75
C ILE A 46 8.32 19.22 5.32
N LYS A 47 9.27 19.85 4.64
CA LYS A 47 9.16 20.16 3.21
C LYS A 47 10.47 19.84 2.50
N ILE A 48 10.40 19.11 1.39
CA ILE A 48 11.53 18.86 0.51
C ILE A 48 11.61 20.01 -0.48
N GLU A 49 12.69 20.79 -0.42
CA GLU A 49 12.87 21.99 -1.25
C GLU A 49 13.59 21.71 -2.56
N ASN A 50 14.60 20.85 -2.52
CA ASN A 50 15.39 20.51 -3.68
C ASN A 50 15.78 19.04 -3.67
N ILE A 51 15.92 18.49 -4.87
CA ILE A 51 16.34 17.10 -5.10
C ILE A 51 17.36 17.15 -6.23
N GLU A 52 18.57 16.67 -5.96
CA GLU A 52 19.67 16.62 -6.91
C GLU A 52 20.12 15.16 -7.05
N ILE A 53 20.29 14.70 -8.30
CA ILE A 53 20.73 13.34 -8.60
C ILE A 53 22.15 13.44 -9.16
N VAL A 54 23.10 12.84 -8.45
CA VAL A 54 24.51 12.79 -8.81
C VAL A 54 24.84 11.38 -9.29
N ARG A 55 25.34 11.27 -10.50
CA ARG A 55 25.75 10.01 -11.12
C ARG A 55 27.24 9.97 -11.48
N ASP A 56 27.93 11.10 -11.36
CA ASP A 56 29.37 11.16 -11.52
C ASP A 56 30.06 10.39 -10.40
N GLN A 57 30.88 9.40 -10.75
CA GLN A 57 31.48 8.50 -9.78
C GLN A 57 32.47 9.23 -8.87
N ASP A 58 33.25 10.15 -9.41
CA ASP A 58 34.26 10.89 -8.65
C ASP A 58 33.59 11.81 -7.61
N GLU A 59 32.50 12.47 -8.02
CA GLU A 59 31.72 13.33 -7.13
C GLU A 59 30.99 12.53 -6.04
N VAL A 60 30.41 11.39 -6.40
CA VAL A 60 29.78 10.47 -5.44
C VAL A 60 30.78 9.96 -4.43
N ASP A 61 31.99 9.65 -4.84
CA ASP A 61 33.04 9.14 -3.99
C ASP A 61 33.54 10.20 -2.98
N ILE A 62 33.66 11.44 -3.40
CA ILE A 62 33.96 12.56 -2.51
C ILE A 62 32.85 12.73 -1.47
N ASN A 63 31.58 12.75 -1.92
CA ASN A 63 30.44 12.88 -1.05
C ASN A 63 30.32 11.71 -0.07
N ARG A 64 30.57 10.50 -0.51
CA ARG A 64 30.59 9.27 0.31
C ARG A 64 31.64 9.34 1.40
N HIS A 65 32.81 9.88 1.07
CA HIS A 65 33.87 10.10 2.05
C HIS A 65 33.38 11.04 3.16
N MET A 66 32.80 12.18 2.79
CA MET A 66 32.25 13.16 3.73
C MET A 66 31.14 12.60 4.59
N ILE A 67 30.26 11.77 4.04
CA ILE A 67 29.19 11.11 4.79
C ILE A 67 29.75 10.18 5.87
N ASN A 68 30.73 9.35 5.52
CA ASN A 68 31.35 8.43 6.45
C ASN A 68 32.06 9.14 7.60
N VAL A 69 32.68 10.28 7.33
CA VAL A 69 33.29 11.14 8.34
C VAL A 69 32.24 11.69 9.31
N ASN A 70 31.15 12.24 8.78
CA ASN A 70 30.07 12.82 9.58
C ASN A 70 29.27 11.79 10.39
N TYR A 71 29.16 10.56 9.92
CA TYR A 71 28.38 9.50 10.59
C TYR A 71 29.10 8.93 11.83
N LYS A 72 30.43 8.87 11.82
CA LYS A 72 31.20 8.26 12.92
C LYS A 72 31.54 9.20 14.08
N LYS A 73 31.34 10.51 13.94
CA LYS A 73 31.75 11.46 14.98
C LYS A 73 30.63 12.31 15.52
N LYS A 74 30.44 12.17 16.83
CA LYS A 74 29.75 13.15 17.65
C LYS A 74 30.61 14.39 17.94
N ASN A 75 31.94 14.33 17.70
CA ASN A 75 32.90 15.41 17.90
C ASN A 75 33.64 15.66 16.57
N ILE A 76 33.57 16.89 16.10
CA ILE A 76 34.03 17.33 14.76
C ILE A 76 35.56 17.49 14.68
N ASP A 77 36.29 17.38 15.81
CA ASP A 77 37.68 17.82 15.89
C ASP A 77 38.77 16.80 15.52
N GLU A 78 38.40 15.55 15.24
CA GLU A 78 39.35 14.53 14.76
C GLU A 78 38.84 13.80 13.56
N ILE A 79 39.35 14.13 12.37
CA ILE A 79 39.05 13.48 11.11
C ILE A 79 39.91 12.21 10.99
N GLU A 80 39.43 11.08 11.51
CA GLU A 80 39.94 9.77 11.07
C GLU A 80 39.36 9.43 9.72
N ILE A 81 40.18 9.38 8.70
CA ILE A 81 39.84 8.86 7.37
C ILE A 81 39.46 7.38 7.56
N PRO A 82 38.21 6.98 7.34
CA PRO A 82 37.85 5.58 7.44
C PRO A 82 38.67 4.79 6.42
N LYS A 83 39.40 3.77 6.90
CA LYS A 83 40.08 2.79 6.04
C LYS A 83 39.05 1.93 5.31
N TYR A 84 38.23 2.51 4.44
CA TYR A 84 37.47 1.72 3.49
C TYR A 84 38.42 1.36 2.36
N LYS A 85 38.71 0.10 2.19
CA LYS A 85 39.28 -0.40 0.96
C LYS A 85 38.31 -0.05 -0.16
N TYR A 86 38.67 0.92 -0.95
CA TYR A 86 38.05 1.17 -2.23
C TYR A 86 38.20 -0.09 -3.08
N ILE A 87 37.07 -0.68 -3.43
CA ILE A 87 37.06 -1.72 -4.43
C ILE A 87 36.63 -0.99 -5.70
N ALA A 88 37.54 -0.93 -6.66
CA ALA A 88 37.44 -0.13 -7.89
C ALA A 88 36.18 -0.41 -8.73
N ASP A 89 35.50 -1.54 -8.49
CA ASP A 89 34.37 -1.99 -9.30
C ASP A 89 32.98 -1.64 -8.71
N SER A 90 32.93 -0.85 -7.65
CA SER A 90 31.62 -0.46 -7.08
C SER A 90 31.09 0.79 -7.79
N ARG A 91 29.83 0.72 -8.27
CA ARG A 91 29.16 1.83 -8.94
C ARG A 91 27.95 2.30 -8.11
N TYR A 92 28.01 3.57 -7.70
CA TYR A 92 26.94 4.17 -6.91
C TYR A 92 26.53 5.51 -7.52
N GLY A 93 25.24 5.80 -7.38
CA GLY A 93 24.71 7.13 -7.50
C GLY A 93 24.34 7.68 -6.13
N GLU A 94 24.12 8.98 -6.06
CA GLU A 94 23.68 9.67 -4.86
C GLU A 94 22.50 10.57 -5.18
N ILE A 95 21.52 10.59 -4.27
CA ILE A 95 20.46 11.60 -4.32
C ILE A 95 20.60 12.48 -3.09
N ILE A 96 20.66 13.78 -3.33
CA ILE A 96 20.83 14.82 -2.32
C ILE A 96 19.48 15.53 -2.14
N PHE A 97 18.93 15.45 -0.94
CA PHE A 97 17.69 16.12 -0.56
C PHE A 97 18.02 17.33 0.32
N THR A 98 17.56 18.50 -0.08
CA THR A 98 17.52 19.69 0.77
C THR A 98 16.14 19.75 1.41
N ILE A 99 16.09 19.66 2.73
CA ILE A 99 14.85 19.48 3.48
C ILE A 99 14.74 20.58 4.53
N ARG A 100 13.63 21.29 4.49
CA ARG A 100 13.25 22.28 5.48
C ARG A 100 12.44 21.60 6.58
N VAL A 101 12.86 21.77 7.81
CA VAL A 101 12.15 21.31 9.02
C VAL A 101 11.78 22.53 9.84
N THR A 102 10.49 22.72 10.09
CA THR A 102 9.95 23.86 10.81
C THR A 102 9.30 23.43 12.12
N THR A 103 9.54 24.22 13.16
CA THR A 103 8.83 24.13 14.44
C THR A 103 8.22 25.50 14.74
N ASN A 104 7.38 25.61 15.75
CA ASN A 104 6.81 26.90 16.13
C ASN A 104 7.87 27.95 16.52
N LEU A 105 9.05 27.50 16.95
CA LEU A 105 10.12 28.37 17.46
C LEU A 105 11.30 28.51 16.50
N ASN A 106 11.59 27.50 15.72
CA ASN A 106 12.81 27.41 14.91
C ASN A 106 12.55 26.76 13.55
N GLU A 107 13.36 27.18 12.59
CA GLU A 107 13.45 26.57 11.28
C GLU A 107 14.89 26.07 11.07
N LYS A 108 15.03 24.90 10.45
CA LYS A 108 16.33 24.33 10.09
C LYS A 108 16.27 23.69 8.71
N VAL A 109 17.24 24.03 7.87
CA VAL A 109 17.46 23.35 6.61
C VAL A 109 18.53 22.29 6.81
N ILE A 110 18.24 21.06 6.41
CA ILE A 110 19.16 19.94 6.50
C ILE A 110 19.40 19.35 5.09
N THR A 111 20.58 18.81 4.88
CA THR A 111 20.92 18.06 3.69
C THR A 111 20.95 16.58 4.02
N LYS A 112 20.15 15.78 3.34
CA LYS A 112 20.14 14.32 3.47
C LYS A 112 20.60 13.70 2.17
N ARG A 113 21.62 12.85 2.26
CA ARG A 113 22.21 12.14 1.13
C ARG A 113 21.85 10.67 1.18
N ILE A 114 21.50 10.07 0.05
CA ILE A 114 21.16 8.64 -0.06
C ILE A 114 21.93 8.05 -1.21
N LEU A 115 22.80 7.09 -0.89
CA LEU A 115 23.54 6.31 -1.87
C LEU A 115 22.65 5.16 -2.38
N TYR A 116 22.72 4.94 -3.67
CA TYR A 116 22.06 3.82 -4.31
C TYR A 116 22.97 3.13 -5.33
N PRO A 117 22.81 1.82 -5.55
CA PRO A 117 23.60 1.12 -6.55
C PRO A 117 23.10 1.44 -7.95
N ILE A 118 24.01 1.79 -8.85
CA ILE A 118 23.70 1.97 -10.28
C ILE A 118 23.69 0.57 -10.92
N GLU A 119 22.62 0.27 -11.64
CA GLU A 119 22.54 -0.91 -12.47
C GLU A 119 23.30 -0.67 -13.78
N TYR A 120 24.21 -1.57 -14.10
CA TYR A 120 24.96 -1.58 -15.34
C TYR A 120 24.84 -2.94 -16.01
N ASN A 121 24.29 -2.97 -17.21
CA ASN A 121 24.03 -4.22 -17.95
C ASN A 121 23.27 -5.30 -17.17
N GLY A 122 22.28 -4.91 -16.38
CA GLY A 122 21.48 -5.82 -15.57
C GLY A 122 22.11 -6.23 -14.22
N PHE A 123 23.28 -5.68 -13.88
CA PHE A 123 24.01 -6.00 -12.65
C PHE A 123 24.25 -4.78 -11.77
N TYR A 124 24.35 -5.04 -10.48
CA TYR A 124 24.80 -4.09 -9.48
C TYR A 124 26.21 -4.45 -9.02
N TYR A 125 27.08 -3.47 -8.90
CA TYR A 125 28.44 -3.66 -8.42
C TYR A 125 28.55 -3.11 -7.01
N ASN A 126 28.71 -3.99 -6.02
CA ASN A 126 28.74 -3.61 -4.62
C ASN A 126 29.88 -4.35 -3.88
N ASN A 127 30.82 -3.61 -3.32
CA ASN A 127 32.00 -4.12 -2.63
C ASN A 127 32.82 -5.12 -3.47
N GLY A 128 33.04 -4.84 -4.76
CA GLY A 128 33.79 -5.69 -5.67
C GLY A 128 33.10 -6.98 -6.07
N LYS A 129 31.82 -7.09 -5.76
CA LYS A 129 31.01 -8.23 -6.19
C LYS A 129 30.00 -7.77 -7.22
N ARG A 130 29.93 -8.49 -8.32
CA ARG A 130 28.87 -8.38 -9.29
C ARG A 130 27.64 -9.10 -8.71
N MET A 131 26.53 -8.38 -8.61
CA MET A 131 25.30 -8.88 -8.02
C MET A 131 24.17 -8.72 -9.02
N LYS A 132 23.27 -9.70 -9.05
CA LYS A 132 22.07 -9.65 -9.86
C LYS A 132 20.84 -9.57 -8.97
N ALA A 133 19.94 -8.63 -9.27
CA ALA A 133 18.64 -8.61 -8.64
C ALA A 133 17.68 -9.52 -9.43
N ILE A 134 17.11 -10.50 -8.73
CA ILE A 134 16.12 -11.42 -9.29
C ILE A 134 14.75 -10.72 -9.27
N TRP A 135 13.95 -10.96 -10.28
CA TRP A 135 12.58 -10.50 -10.31
C TRP A 135 11.75 -11.15 -9.21
N GLN A 136 11.08 -10.33 -8.39
CA GLN A 136 10.14 -10.84 -7.41
C GLN A 136 8.75 -10.97 -8.02
N LEU A 137 8.23 -12.20 -8.03
CA LEU A 137 6.85 -12.49 -8.41
C LEU A 137 5.95 -12.31 -7.20
N VAL A 138 5.07 -11.33 -7.24
CA VAL A 138 4.13 -11.02 -6.16
C VAL A 138 2.70 -11.10 -6.65
N ASP A 139 1.76 -11.27 -5.70
CA ASP A 139 0.35 -11.20 -6.03
C ASP A 139 0.01 -9.82 -6.59
N GLY A 140 -0.89 -9.79 -7.54
CA GLY A 140 -1.47 -8.55 -8.05
C GLY A 140 -2.07 -7.74 -6.91
N SER A 141 -2.18 -6.44 -7.14
CA SER A 141 -2.54 -5.53 -6.06
C SER A 141 -3.98 -5.68 -5.54
N THR A 142 -4.86 -6.36 -6.27
CA THR A 142 -6.26 -6.51 -5.88
C THR A 142 -6.73 -7.95 -5.99
N TYR A 143 -6.95 -8.61 -4.88
CA TYR A 143 -7.57 -9.94 -4.85
C TYR A 143 -8.30 -10.19 -3.52
N ALA A 144 -9.25 -11.13 -3.51
CA ALA A 144 -9.94 -11.54 -2.31
C ALA A 144 -9.56 -12.95 -1.89
N GLN A 145 -9.29 -13.13 -0.60
CA GLN A 145 -8.99 -14.43 0.00
C GLN A 145 -10.21 -14.98 0.73
N ARG A 146 -10.62 -16.19 0.38
CA ARG A 146 -11.79 -16.84 0.98
C ARG A 146 -11.46 -17.43 2.36
N GLY A 147 -12.19 -17.00 3.40
CA GLY A 147 -12.29 -17.66 4.70
C GLY A 147 -13.61 -18.40 4.87
N LYS A 148 -13.83 -19.08 6.01
CA LYS A 148 -15.07 -19.84 6.27
C LYS A 148 -16.35 -19.02 6.10
N ASN A 149 -16.41 -17.83 6.70
CA ASN A 149 -17.57 -16.91 6.64
C ASN A 149 -17.19 -15.49 6.28
N THR A 150 -15.94 -15.25 5.92
CA THR A 150 -15.40 -13.94 5.65
C THR A 150 -14.59 -13.99 4.38
N LEU A 151 -14.66 -12.94 3.60
CA LEU A 151 -13.75 -12.67 2.51
C LEU A 151 -12.83 -11.54 2.96
N LYS A 152 -11.57 -11.66 2.61
CA LYS A 152 -10.52 -10.72 2.94
C LYS A 152 -9.89 -10.27 1.64
N SER A 153 -10.06 -9.00 1.30
CA SER A 153 -9.25 -8.41 0.26
C SER A 153 -7.84 -8.18 0.81
N ARG A 154 -6.84 -8.39 -0.02
CA ARG A 154 -5.45 -8.15 0.35
C ARG A 154 -4.88 -7.11 -0.59
N MET A 155 -4.80 -5.93 -0.05
CA MET A 155 -4.17 -4.75 -0.61
C MET A 155 -3.46 -4.05 0.53
N PRO A 156 -2.82 -2.90 0.35
CA PRO A 156 -2.37 -2.12 1.49
C PRO A 156 -3.47 -2.01 2.53
N ILE A 157 -4.73 -1.98 2.12
CA ILE A 157 -5.91 -2.09 2.98
C ILE A 157 -6.49 -3.49 2.99
N ILE A 158 -6.98 -3.89 4.15
CA ILE A 158 -7.65 -5.17 4.33
C ILE A 158 -9.11 -4.90 4.68
N ILE A 159 -10.01 -5.28 3.76
CA ILE A 159 -11.45 -5.24 3.98
C ILE A 159 -11.96 -6.65 4.17
N TYR A 160 -12.72 -6.85 5.23
CA TYR A 160 -13.44 -8.09 5.50
C TYR A 160 -14.90 -7.93 5.10
N GLN A 161 -15.38 -8.84 4.29
CA GLN A 161 -16.80 -9.02 4.03
C GLN A 161 -17.34 -10.12 4.96
N ASN A 162 -18.28 -9.78 5.81
CA ASN A 162 -18.98 -10.72 6.67
C ASN A 162 -20.40 -10.95 6.13
N ARG A 163 -20.68 -12.16 5.65
CA ARG A 163 -21.89 -12.51 4.90
C ARG A 163 -23.07 -12.94 5.74
N LYS A 164 -22.91 -13.07 7.05
CA LYS A 164 -23.94 -13.60 7.93
C LYS A 164 -24.16 -12.68 9.12
N ARG A 165 -24.41 -11.40 8.86
CA ARG A 165 -24.87 -10.48 9.88
C ARG A 165 -26.40 -10.49 9.92
N ILE A 166 -26.95 -10.40 11.10
CA ILE A 166 -28.39 -10.31 11.32
C ILE A 166 -28.69 -8.88 11.77
N ILE A 167 -29.63 -8.25 11.09
CA ILE A 167 -30.25 -6.99 11.50
C ILE A 167 -31.74 -7.22 11.67
N THR A 168 -32.33 -6.49 12.60
CA THR A 168 -33.75 -6.63 12.94
C THR A 168 -34.45 -5.31 12.73
N ASP A 169 -35.56 -5.29 12.03
CA ASP A 169 -36.38 -4.08 11.83
C ASP A 169 -37.29 -3.83 13.05
N ILE A 170 -38.08 -2.78 12.97
CA ILE A 170 -39.03 -2.40 14.04
C ILE A 170 -40.17 -3.41 14.26
N ASN A 171 -40.41 -4.30 13.29
CA ASN A 171 -41.43 -5.33 13.32
C ASN A 171 -40.84 -6.69 13.74
N ASP A 172 -39.65 -6.72 14.35
CA ASP A 172 -38.90 -7.91 14.75
C ASP A 172 -38.54 -8.88 13.60
N MET A 173 -38.65 -8.44 12.35
CA MET A 173 -38.22 -9.22 11.20
C MET A 173 -36.69 -9.23 11.09
N LYS A 174 -36.13 -10.42 10.90
CA LYS A 174 -34.68 -10.64 10.85
C LYS A 174 -34.20 -10.82 9.43
N TYR A 175 -33.19 -10.01 9.05
CA TYR A 175 -32.57 -10.06 7.74
C TYR A 175 -31.12 -10.50 7.86
N ILE A 176 -30.74 -11.52 7.06
CA ILE A 176 -29.35 -11.97 6.96
C ILE A 176 -28.69 -11.16 5.86
N VAL A 177 -27.72 -10.34 6.23
CA VAL A 177 -27.09 -9.38 5.33
C VAL A 177 -25.57 -9.46 5.37
N THR A 178 -24.95 -8.89 4.36
CA THR A 178 -23.51 -8.68 4.30
C THR A 178 -23.12 -7.40 5.04
N SER A 179 -21.95 -7.37 5.64
CA SER A 179 -21.35 -6.18 6.24
C SER A 179 -19.87 -6.13 5.91
N TYR A 180 -19.31 -4.93 5.83
CA TYR A 180 -17.89 -4.73 5.61
C TYR A 180 -17.22 -4.19 6.88
N SER A 181 -15.96 -4.53 7.06
CA SER A 181 -15.14 -4.02 8.15
C SER A 181 -13.72 -3.79 7.65
N TYR A 182 -13.18 -2.63 7.95
CA TYR A 182 -11.78 -2.32 7.74
C TYR A 182 -10.93 -2.96 8.84
N ALA A 183 -9.86 -3.64 8.47
CA ALA A 183 -9.01 -4.32 9.43
C ALA A 183 -7.69 -3.57 9.64
N LEU A 184 -7.47 -3.15 10.88
CA LEU A 184 -6.17 -2.66 11.32
C LEU A 184 -5.32 -3.83 11.83
N ASN A 185 -4.12 -3.97 11.32
CA ASN A 185 -3.15 -4.91 11.85
C ASN A 185 -2.68 -4.44 13.23
N GLY A 186 -3.13 -5.13 14.29
CA GLY A 186 -2.63 -4.87 15.62
C GLY A 186 -1.20 -5.38 15.80
N LYS A 187 -0.33 -4.62 16.45
CA LYS A 187 0.98 -5.13 16.89
C LYS A 187 0.77 -6.08 18.08
N SER A 188 1.41 -7.24 18.08
CA SER A 188 1.49 -8.08 19.28
C SER A 188 2.50 -7.47 20.25
N LYS A 189 2.10 -7.32 21.52
CA LYS A 189 3.02 -6.86 22.58
C LYS A 189 3.98 -7.94 23.07
N LYS A 190 3.73 -9.20 22.71
CA LYS A 190 4.57 -10.35 23.13
C LYS A 190 5.21 -10.98 21.89
N PRO A 191 6.52 -11.27 21.92
CA PRO A 191 7.17 -12.05 20.87
C PRO A 191 6.43 -13.38 20.66
N GLY A 192 6.13 -13.73 19.41
CA GLY A 192 5.46 -14.98 19.06
C GLY A 192 3.93 -15.00 19.21
N ALA A 193 3.30 -14.00 19.84
CA ALA A 193 1.86 -13.93 19.94
C ALA A 193 1.24 -13.32 18.66
N LYS A 194 0.13 -13.93 18.20
CA LYS A 194 -0.64 -13.37 17.07
C LYS A 194 -1.20 -12.01 17.44
N ALA A 195 -0.94 -11.01 16.61
CA ALA A 195 -1.54 -9.70 16.75
C ALA A 195 -3.06 -9.77 16.62
N LYS A 196 -3.80 -9.15 17.56
CA LYS A 196 -5.26 -9.05 17.44
C LYS A 196 -5.61 -8.05 16.36
N VAL A 197 -6.28 -8.50 15.32
CA VAL A 197 -6.86 -7.64 14.30
C VAL A 197 -7.98 -6.81 14.93
N LYS A 198 -7.94 -5.51 14.72
CA LYS A 198 -9.00 -4.59 15.12
C LYS A 198 -9.84 -4.25 13.90
N PHE A 199 -11.15 -4.20 14.09
CA PHE A 199 -12.08 -3.91 13.02
C PHE A 199 -12.71 -2.54 13.21
N ILE A 200 -12.69 -1.73 12.17
CA ILE A 200 -13.35 -0.43 12.11
C ILE A 200 -14.47 -0.54 11.08
N ASN A 201 -15.61 0.03 11.43
CA ASN A 201 -16.72 0.15 10.50
C ASN A 201 -16.38 1.21 9.44
N PRO A 202 -16.46 0.90 8.13
CA PRO A 202 -16.16 1.86 7.07
C PRO A 202 -16.98 3.16 7.19
N VAL A 203 -18.26 3.08 7.55
CA VAL A 203 -19.11 4.28 7.73
C VAL A 203 -18.48 5.25 8.74
N MET A 204 -17.86 4.76 9.82
CA MET A 204 -17.17 5.64 10.79
C MET A 204 -15.98 6.35 10.16
N ILE A 205 -15.23 5.68 9.25
CA ILE A 205 -14.06 6.27 8.59
C ILE A 205 -14.49 7.44 7.69
N TYR A 206 -15.56 7.26 6.91
CA TYR A 206 -16.09 8.32 6.05
C TYR A 206 -16.72 9.44 6.88
N SER A 207 -17.54 9.11 7.88
CA SER A 207 -18.21 10.11 8.70
C SER A 207 -17.23 10.97 9.50
N ALA A 208 -16.07 10.42 9.89
CA ALA A 208 -15.01 11.20 10.52
C ALA A 208 -14.39 12.26 9.58
N LYS A 209 -14.46 12.05 8.27
CA LYS A 209 -13.95 13.01 7.28
C LYS A 209 -14.99 14.02 6.84
N MET A 210 -16.21 13.61 6.58
CA MET A 210 -17.19 14.46 5.91
C MET A 210 -18.57 14.53 6.58
N GLY A 211 -18.75 13.85 7.72
CA GLY A 211 -20.07 13.72 8.37
C GLY A 211 -20.90 12.58 7.79
N TYR A 212 -21.96 12.22 8.49
CA TYR A 212 -22.74 11.03 8.12
C TYR A 212 -23.65 11.27 6.90
N HIS A 213 -24.31 12.43 6.79
CA HIS A 213 -25.16 12.72 5.65
C HIS A 213 -24.38 12.79 4.33
N ASN A 214 -23.20 13.43 4.35
CA ASN A 214 -22.31 13.40 3.20
C ASN A 214 -21.81 11.97 2.90
N THR A 215 -21.68 11.12 3.91
CA THR A 215 -21.33 9.70 3.71
C THR A 215 -22.44 8.96 2.95
N ILE A 216 -23.71 9.17 3.30
CA ILE A 216 -24.85 8.61 2.55
C ILE A 216 -24.79 9.07 1.08
N GLU A 217 -24.59 10.38 0.87
CA GLU A 217 -24.53 10.96 -0.48
C GLU A 217 -23.32 10.43 -1.27
N PHE A 218 -22.16 10.28 -0.63
CA PHE A 218 -20.95 9.69 -1.24
C PHE A 218 -21.19 8.27 -1.75
N PHE A 219 -21.92 7.47 -0.99
CA PHE A 219 -22.32 6.13 -1.40
C PHE A 219 -23.46 6.11 -2.45
N GLY A 220 -23.95 7.27 -2.88
CA GLY A 220 -25.04 7.39 -3.85
C GLY A 220 -26.39 6.94 -3.30
N MET A 221 -26.58 7.02 -1.99
CA MET A 221 -27.76 6.46 -1.29
C MET A 221 -28.69 7.52 -0.71
N GLN A 222 -28.52 8.81 -1.06
CA GLN A 222 -29.31 9.92 -0.52
C GLN A 222 -30.82 9.77 -0.75
N ASP A 223 -31.22 9.14 -1.86
CA ASP A 223 -32.64 8.90 -2.19
C ASP A 223 -33.14 7.52 -1.72
N ILE A 224 -32.26 6.72 -1.14
CA ILE A 224 -32.52 5.32 -0.75
C ILE A 224 -32.54 5.17 0.77
N VAL A 225 -31.60 5.82 1.45
CA VAL A 225 -31.40 5.70 2.90
C VAL A 225 -31.45 7.09 3.54
N SER A 226 -32.22 7.21 4.61
CA SER A 226 -32.25 8.40 5.45
C SER A 226 -32.30 8.06 6.93
N ILE A 227 -32.03 9.02 7.78
CA ILE A 227 -32.16 8.88 9.24
C ILE A 227 -33.34 9.72 9.71
N GLU A 228 -34.23 9.07 10.45
CA GLU A 228 -35.45 9.70 10.97
C GLU A 228 -35.50 9.56 12.50
N THR A 229 -36.06 10.56 13.14
CA THR A 229 -36.26 10.52 14.61
C THR A 229 -37.55 9.81 15.00
N LYS A 230 -38.47 9.61 14.07
CA LYS A 230 -39.76 8.93 14.28
C LYS A 230 -40.12 8.07 13.08
N VAL A 231 -40.77 6.98 13.33
CA VAL A 231 -41.36 6.13 12.28
C VAL A 231 -42.55 6.87 11.67
N LYS A 232 -42.60 6.94 10.35
CA LYS A 232 -43.69 7.53 9.58
C LYS A 232 -44.68 6.44 9.14
N LYS A 233 -45.91 6.84 8.77
CA LYS A 233 -46.94 5.91 8.26
C LYS A 233 -46.69 5.59 6.75
N ASP A 234 -45.49 5.17 6.42
CA ASP A 234 -45.07 4.80 5.06
C ASP A 234 -44.32 3.45 5.05
N GLU A 235 -44.65 2.60 6.03
CA GLU A 235 -44.02 1.28 6.23
C GLU A 235 -44.26 0.34 5.04
N ASP A 236 -45.23 0.59 4.18
CA ASP A 236 -45.44 -0.19 2.94
C ASP A 236 -44.29 -0.04 1.95
N LEU A 237 -43.67 1.14 1.90
CA LEU A 237 -42.60 1.49 0.96
C LEU A 237 -41.20 1.39 1.58
N TYR A 238 -41.09 1.48 2.91
CA TYR A 238 -39.82 1.59 3.60
C TYR A 238 -39.69 0.56 4.73
N TYR A 239 -38.43 0.10 4.93
CA TYR A 239 -38.04 -0.57 6.17
C TYR A 239 -37.46 0.44 7.15
N TYR A 240 -37.69 0.20 8.44
CA TYR A 240 -37.14 1.00 9.54
C TYR A 240 -36.29 0.11 10.44
N PHE A 241 -35.03 0.45 10.64
CA PHE A 241 -34.12 -0.26 11.54
C PHE A 241 -33.72 0.66 12.69
N PRO A 242 -33.76 0.20 13.95
CA PRO A 242 -33.42 1.02 15.10
C PRO A 242 -31.93 1.43 15.10
N LEU A 243 -31.64 2.69 15.43
CA LEU A 243 -30.32 3.26 15.60
C LEU A 243 -30.30 4.18 16.83
N ASN A 244 -30.06 3.64 18.02
CA ASN A 244 -30.23 4.32 19.30
C ASN A 244 -31.62 4.98 19.39
N ASP A 245 -31.71 6.31 19.51
CA ASP A 245 -32.97 7.06 19.59
C ASP A 245 -33.51 7.49 18.20
N MET A 246 -32.99 6.90 17.13
CA MET A 246 -33.35 7.20 15.75
C MET A 246 -33.65 5.91 14.97
N TYR A 247 -34.03 6.08 13.72
CA TYR A 247 -34.33 4.98 12.81
C TYR A 247 -33.62 5.18 11.48
N ILE A 248 -33.06 4.09 10.95
CA ILE A 248 -32.57 4.03 9.58
C ILE A 248 -33.78 3.69 8.71
N LYS A 249 -34.22 4.63 7.90
CA LYS A 249 -35.26 4.45 6.91
C LYS A 249 -34.64 4.08 5.58
N VAL A 250 -35.08 2.99 4.97
CA VAL A 250 -34.56 2.52 3.68
C VAL A 250 -35.67 2.06 2.75
N LEU A 251 -35.57 2.38 1.48
CA LEU A 251 -36.54 2.00 0.44
C LEU A 251 -36.51 0.48 0.22
N LYS A 252 -37.65 -0.20 0.39
CA LYS A 252 -37.79 -1.67 0.33
C LYS A 252 -37.25 -2.27 -0.95
N ASP A 253 -37.70 -1.78 -2.09
CA ASP A 253 -37.27 -2.27 -3.41
C ASP A 253 -35.75 -2.26 -3.57
N LYS A 254 -35.09 -1.17 -3.13
CA LYS A 254 -33.64 -1.04 -3.22
C LYS A 254 -32.92 -1.91 -2.20
N PHE A 255 -33.46 -2.04 -0.98
CA PHE A 255 -32.91 -2.90 0.05
C PHE A 255 -32.95 -4.38 -0.38
N GLU A 256 -34.04 -4.85 -0.96
CA GLU A 256 -34.17 -6.23 -1.40
C GLU A 256 -33.31 -6.54 -2.62
N LYS A 257 -33.15 -5.59 -3.51
CA LYS A 257 -32.48 -5.78 -4.79
C LYS A 257 -30.95 -5.68 -4.68
N TYR A 258 -30.40 -4.76 -3.87
CA TYR A 258 -28.99 -4.41 -3.91
C TYR A 258 -28.23 -4.78 -2.65
N ASP A 259 -27.21 -5.65 -2.79
CA ASP A 259 -26.36 -6.10 -1.68
C ASP A 259 -25.61 -4.96 -0.99
N LEU A 260 -25.18 -3.95 -1.73
CA LEU A 260 -24.47 -2.81 -1.16
C LEU A 260 -25.39 -1.94 -0.29
N VAL A 261 -26.66 -1.79 -0.66
CA VAL A 261 -27.66 -1.09 0.17
C VAL A 261 -27.85 -1.83 1.47
N ARG A 262 -28.07 -3.15 1.42
CA ARG A 262 -28.15 -4.01 2.61
C ARG A 262 -26.91 -3.90 3.49
N ALA A 263 -25.72 -3.90 2.85
CA ALA A 263 -24.46 -3.79 3.56
C ALA A 263 -24.30 -2.43 4.24
N PHE A 264 -24.66 -1.34 3.58
CA PHE A 264 -24.61 0.01 4.13
C PHE A 264 -25.56 0.14 5.34
N VAL A 265 -26.80 -0.30 5.20
CA VAL A 265 -27.78 -0.34 6.30
C VAL A 265 -27.25 -1.16 7.47
N CYS A 266 -26.67 -2.34 7.21
CA CYS A 266 -26.08 -3.17 8.25
C CYS A 266 -24.87 -2.49 8.93
N MET A 267 -24.00 -1.84 8.18
CA MET A 267 -22.88 -1.07 8.74
C MET A 267 -23.39 0.06 9.64
N THR A 268 -24.42 0.79 9.22
CA THR A 268 -25.07 1.83 10.02
C THR A 268 -25.76 1.25 11.26
N TYR A 269 -26.53 0.16 11.12
CA TYR A 269 -27.16 -0.54 12.24
C TYR A 269 -26.15 -0.99 13.30
N ASN A 270 -24.98 -1.46 12.89
CA ASN A 270 -23.89 -1.85 13.80
C ASN A 270 -23.22 -0.65 14.52
N LEU A 271 -23.65 0.58 14.26
CA LEU A 271 -23.23 1.75 15.02
C LEU A 271 -24.02 1.93 16.33
N ASN A 272 -25.03 1.12 16.58
CA ASN A 272 -25.69 1.06 17.89
C ASN A 272 -24.66 0.79 19.00
N SER A 273 -24.58 1.66 19.99
CA SER A 273 -23.68 1.53 21.12
C SER A 273 -24.21 2.29 22.32
N ALA A 274 -24.25 1.64 23.47
CA ALA A 274 -24.61 2.31 24.72
C ALA A 274 -23.51 3.26 25.21
N ASP A 275 -22.24 2.90 25.00
CA ASP A 275 -21.09 3.70 25.45
C ASP A 275 -20.88 4.98 24.61
N PHE A 276 -21.26 4.94 23.33
CA PHE A 276 -21.15 6.05 22.37
C PHE A 276 -22.40 6.08 21.47
N PRO A 277 -23.53 6.56 21.98
CA PRO A 277 -24.79 6.59 21.23
C PRO A 277 -24.72 7.62 20.09
N VAL A 278 -25.20 7.21 18.91
CA VAL A 278 -25.44 8.13 17.80
C VAL A 278 -26.75 8.86 18.07
N THR A 279 -26.71 10.18 18.00
CA THR A 279 -27.86 11.06 18.25
C THR A 279 -28.01 12.08 17.12
N PRO A 280 -29.17 12.72 16.95
CA PRO A 280 -29.37 13.77 15.94
C PRO A 280 -28.36 14.93 16.06
N LYS A 281 -27.81 15.17 17.26
CA LYS A 281 -26.86 16.25 17.51
C LYS A 281 -25.42 15.92 17.06
N ASN A 282 -25.04 14.63 17.12
CA ASN A 282 -23.65 14.23 16.88
C ASN A 282 -23.45 13.43 15.59
N ILE A 283 -24.52 13.13 14.86
CA ILE A 283 -24.46 12.27 13.66
C ILE A 283 -23.58 12.88 12.55
N ASP A 284 -23.52 14.20 12.42
CA ASP A 284 -22.67 14.90 11.46
C ASP A 284 -21.41 15.49 12.08
N ASP A 285 -21.22 15.31 13.39
CA ASP A 285 -20.01 15.78 14.07
C ASP A 285 -18.80 14.90 13.74
N ARG A 286 -17.88 15.45 12.96
CA ARG A 286 -16.63 14.77 12.54
C ARG A 286 -15.75 14.41 13.74
N ASP A 287 -15.67 15.27 14.76
CA ASP A 287 -14.90 15.02 15.97
C ASP A 287 -15.49 13.85 16.79
N TYR A 288 -16.82 13.75 16.86
CA TYR A 288 -17.49 12.62 17.48
C TYR A 288 -17.07 11.29 16.81
N TRP A 289 -17.11 11.23 15.47
CA TRP A 289 -16.71 10.02 14.74
C TRP A 289 -15.22 9.71 14.90
N THR A 290 -14.39 10.75 14.92
CA THR A 290 -12.94 10.60 15.18
C THR A 290 -12.69 10.00 16.57
N CYS A 291 -13.35 10.51 17.62
CA CYS A 291 -13.30 9.93 18.96
C CYS A 291 -13.74 8.47 18.97
N ARG A 292 -14.81 8.19 18.26
CA ARG A 292 -15.36 6.83 18.17
C ARG A 292 -14.42 5.84 17.48
N ILE A 293 -13.72 6.23 16.42
CA ILE A 293 -12.63 5.44 15.83
C ILE A 293 -11.54 5.17 16.88
N GLY A 294 -11.20 6.17 17.69
CA GLY A 294 -10.20 6.04 18.75
C GLY A 294 -10.57 5.08 19.87
N THR A 295 -11.86 4.76 20.07
CA THR A 295 -12.28 3.74 21.04
C THR A 295 -11.92 2.33 20.59
N VAL A 296 -11.74 2.10 19.30
CA VAL A 296 -11.46 0.77 18.76
C VAL A 296 -10.13 0.23 19.30
N GLY A 297 -10.23 -0.75 20.19
CA GLY A 297 -9.08 -1.39 20.83
C GLY A 297 -8.36 -0.53 21.88
N THR A 298 -9.06 0.45 22.43
CA THR A 298 -8.62 1.25 23.59
C THR A 298 -9.38 0.81 24.84
N ALA A 299 -8.76 0.93 26.00
CA ALA A 299 -9.44 0.65 27.27
C ALA A 299 -10.59 1.66 27.47
N LYS A 300 -11.75 1.17 27.95
CA LYS A 300 -12.97 1.97 28.11
C LYS A 300 -12.84 3.17 29.05
N ASN A 301 -11.91 3.10 30.02
CA ASN A 301 -11.74 4.11 31.07
C ASN A 301 -10.78 5.24 30.66
N LYS A 302 -10.73 5.64 29.40
CA LYS A 302 -9.89 6.73 28.91
C LYS A 302 -10.70 8.00 28.65
N ASN A 303 -10.02 9.15 28.75
CA ASN A 303 -10.63 10.45 28.49
C ASN A 303 -10.94 10.65 27.01
N LEU A 304 -11.89 11.51 26.72
CA LEU A 304 -12.34 11.84 25.36
C LEU A 304 -11.19 12.36 24.49
N SER A 305 -10.29 13.19 25.07
CA SER A 305 -9.08 13.67 24.40
C SER A 305 -8.17 12.53 23.93
N THR A 306 -8.00 11.48 24.75
CA THR A 306 -7.22 10.31 24.37
C THR A 306 -7.86 9.54 23.20
N PHE A 307 -9.19 9.44 23.17
CA PHE A 307 -9.89 8.80 22.07
C PHE A 307 -9.75 9.64 20.79
N ARG A 308 -9.88 10.96 20.88
CA ARG A 308 -9.69 11.89 19.76
C ARG A 308 -8.28 11.75 19.16
N GLU A 309 -7.23 11.82 19.97
CA GLU A 309 -5.84 11.67 19.52
C GLU A 309 -5.60 10.32 18.82
N LYS A 310 -6.14 9.23 19.40
CA LYS A 310 -6.03 7.91 18.77
C LYS A 310 -6.82 7.79 17.48
N GLY A 311 -7.98 8.43 17.42
CA GLY A 311 -8.79 8.49 16.22
C GLY A 311 -8.05 9.19 15.09
N ILE A 312 -7.51 10.38 15.33
CA ILE A 312 -6.69 11.14 14.38
C ILE A 312 -5.48 10.29 13.93
N THR A 313 -4.76 9.68 14.88
CA THR A 313 -3.61 8.80 14.56
C THR A 313 -4.05 7.63 13.67
N THR A 314 -5.20 7.03 13.96
CA THR A 314 -5.72 5.90 13.18
C THR A 314 -6.10 6.31 11.77
N ILE A 315 -6.79 7.43 11.60
CA ILE A 315 -7.15 7.99 10.28
C ILE A 315 -5.89 8.29 9.47
N PHE A 316 -4.95 8.97 10.05
CA PHE A 316 -3.67 9.27 9.41
C PHE A 316 -2.93 8.00 8.96
N MET A 317 -2.89 6.96 9.80
CA MET A 317 -2.29 5.68 9.42
C MET A 317 -3.03 4.99 8.28
N ILE A 318 -4.36 5.15 8.20
CA ILE A 318 -5.17 4.62 7.10
C ILE A 318 -4.82 5.36 5.80
N GLU A 319 -4.79 6.67 5.83
CA GLU A 319 -4.52 7.53 4.68
C GLU A 319 -3.13 7.27 4.08
N ARG A 320 -2.14 6.97 4.92
CA ARG A 320 -0.78 6.66 4.48
C ARG A 320 -0.56 5.25 3.94
N LEU A 321 -1.58 4.40 3.94
CA LEU A 321 -1.47 3.08 3.30
C LEU A 321 -1.48 3.14 1.78
N LEU A 322 -1.93 4.24 1.22
CA LEU A 322 -1.92 4.51 -0.22
C LEU A 322 -0.72 5.41 -0.54
N ASP A 323 0.46 4.82 -0.53
CA ASP A 323 1.69 5.50 -0.93
C ASP A 323 1.82 5.63 -2.46
N ALA A 324 2.76 6.46 -2.92
CA ALA A 324 2.97 6.73 -4.34
C ALA A 324 3.30 5.45 -5.13
N THR A 325 4.09 4.54 -4.55
CA THR A 325 4.43 3.26 -5.16
C THR A 325 3.19 2.37 -5.32
N THR A 326 2.33 2.34 -4.31
CA THR A 326 1.06 1.61 -4.38
C THR A 326 0.14 2.19 -5.43
N ILE A 327 0.00 3.51 -5.51
CA ILE A 327 -0.80 4.21 -6.53
C ILE A 327 -0.31 3.85 -7.94
N GLN A 328 1.00 3.85 -8.16
CA GLN A 328 1.60 3.48 -9.44
C GLN A 328 1.26 2.04 -9.84
N ASN A 329 1.28 1.12 -8.87
CA ASN A 329 1.05 -0.30 -9.09
C ASN A 329 -0.43 -0.71 -9.15
N LEU A 330 -1.34 0.16 -8.70
CA LEU A 330 -2.77 -0.09 -8.79
C LEU A 330 -3.27 0.11 -10.21
N ARG A 331 -3.78 -0.95 -10.83
CA ARG A 331 -4.39 -0.92 -12.16
C ARG A 331 -5.86 -0.58 -12.10
N LEU A 332 -6.15 0.54 -11.49
CA LEU A 332 -7.50 1.09 -11.39
C LEU A 332 -7.57 2.42 -12.14
N PRO A 333 -8.76 2.84 -12.55
CA PRO A 333 -8.97 4.19 -13.01
C PRO A 333 -8.41 5.18 -11.99
N MET A 334 -7.79 6.27 -12.46
CA MET A 334 -7.09 7.24 -11.60
C MET A 334 -8.00 7.76 -10.48
N TYR A 335 -9.28 7.87 -10.74
CA TYR A 335 -10.29 8.26 -9.78
C TYR A 335 -10.27 7.39 -8.51
N TYR A 336 -10.33 6.05 -8.65
CA TYR A 336 -10.38 5.14 -7.50
C TYR A 336 -9.06 4.98 -6.77
N LYS A 337 -7.94 5.22 -7.42
CA LYS A 337 -6.61 5.11 -6.81
C LYS A 337 -6.04 6.44 -6.31
N SER A 338 -6.71 7.55 -6.59
CA SER A 338 -6.24 8.88 -6.18
C SER A 338 -6.33 9.10 -4.67
N ASN A 339 -7.21 8.36 -3.99
CA ASN A 339 -7.46 8.53 -2.57
C ASN A 339 -7.90 7.22 -1.91
N ILE A 340 -7.50 6.99 -0.67
CA ILE A 340 -7.81 5.76 0.07
C ILE A 340 -9.33 5.57 0.26
N TYR A 341 -10.10 6.62 0.38
CA TYR A 341 -11.54 6.55 0.55
C TYR A 341 -12.23 6.06 -0.72
N TYR A 342 -11.81 6.53 -1.90
CA TYR A 342 -12.30 6.02 -3.18
C TYR A 342 -11.90 4.56 -3.37
N LEU A 343 -10.68 4.18 -2.95
CA LEU A 343 -10.23 2.80 -3.03
C LEU A 343 -11.03 1.87 -2.11
N ILE A 344 -11.31 2.28 -0.86
CA ILE A 344 -12.17 1.52 0.06
C ILE A 344 -13.56 1.33 -0.54
N TYR A 345 -14.15 2.38 -1.10
CA TYR A 345 -15.44 2.31 -1.77
C TYR A 345 -15.41 1.32 -2.94
N TRP A 346 -14.44 1.47 -3.85
CA TRP A 346 -14.26 0.54 -4.97
C TRP A 346 -14.14 -0.91 -4.51
N MET A 347 -13.37 -1.17 -3.47
CA MET A 347 -13.20 -2.52 -2.94
C MET A 347 -14.50 -3.11 -2.39
N MET A 348 -15.37 -2.29 -1.82
CA MET A 348 -16.67 -2.77 -1.32
C MET A 348 -17.63 -3.10 -2.46
N ILE A 349 -17.71 -2.25 -3.48
CA ILE A 349 -18.62 -2.49 -4.62
C ILE A 349 -18.16 -3.65 -5.52
N SER A 350 -16.85 -3.85 -5.64
CA SER A 350 -16.24 -4.89 -6.49
C SER A 350 -15.87 -6.16 -5.72
N PHE A 351 -16.32 -6.31 -4.48
CA PHE A 351 -15.83 -7.37 -3.61
C PHE A 351 -16.16 -8.78 -4.11
N ASP A 352 -17.35 -8.99 -4.67
CA ASP A 352 -17.79 -10.30 -5.15
C ASP A 352 -17.04 -10.72 -6.42
N GLU A 353 -16.71 -9.78 -7.28
CA GLU A 353 -15.91 -9.99 -8.48
C GLU A 353 -14.44 -10.25 -8.12
N LEU A 354 -13.89 -9.51 -7.16
CA LEU A 354 -12.54 -9.76 -6.64
C LEU A 354 -12.39 -11.18 -6.08
N ARG A 355 -13.48 -11.77 -5.58
CA ARG A 355 -13.52 -13.14 -5.09
C ARG A 355 -13.28 -14.19 -6.17
N THR A 356 -13.64 -13.91 -7.39
CA THR A 356 -13.46 -14.84 -8.53
C THR A 356 -12.03 -14.92 -8.99
N LYS A 357 -11.21 -13.92 -8.68
CA LYS A 357 -9.79 -13.89 -9.03
C LYS A 357 -9.00 -14.97 -8.28
N SER A 358 -8.26 -15.77 -9.01
CA SER A 358 -7.34 -16.76 -8.45
C SER A 358 -5.96 -16.15 -8.21
N ASN A 359 -5.37 -16.36 -7.04
CA ASN A 359 -4.00 -15.88 -6.77
C ASN A 359 -2.91 -16.67 -7.49
N ILE A 360 -3.22 -17.85 -8.00
CA ILE A 360 -2.26 -18.67 -8.76
C ILE A 360 -2.26 -18.35 -10.25
N ASP A 361 -3.30 -17.67 -10.73
CA ASP A 361 -3.37 -17.20 -12.11
C ASP A 361 -2.34 -16.10 -12.36
N MET A 362 -1.51 -16.26 -13.40
CA MET A 362 -0.54 -15.24 -13.83
C MET A 362 -1.19 -13.90 -14.14
N ALA A 363 -2.47 -13.93 -14.50
CA ALA A 363 -3.29 -12.74 -14.64
C ALA A 363 -3.32 -11.85 -13.39
N ASN A 364 -3.20 -12.44 -12.22
CA ASN A 364 -3.27 -11.77 -10.92
C ASN A 364 -1.89 -11.69 -10.24
N LYS A 365 -0.83 -11.86 -11.00
CA LYS A 365 0.55 -11.69 -10.55
C LYS A 365 1.15 -10.43 -11.17
N ARG A 366 2.12 -9.86 -10.49
CA ARG A 366 2.99 -8.81 -11.02
C ARG A 366 4.44 -9.08 -10.63
N ILE A 367 5.35 -8.46 -11.32
CA ILE A 367 6.76 -8.52 -10.96
C ILE A 367 7.24 -7.14 -10.50
N ARG A 368 8.30 -7.16 -9.68
CA ARG A 368 9.01 -5.96 -9.25
C ARG A 368 10.48 -6.26 -9.02
N LYS A 369 11.31 -5.24 -9.14
CA LYS A 369 12.76 -5.30 -8.90
C LYS A 369 13.22 -4.12 -8.03
N ASN A 370 13.39 -2.95 -8.60
CA ASN A 370 13.85 -1.76 -7.87
C ASN A 370 12.91 -1.36 -6.71
N GLU A 371 11.61 -1.55 -6.89
CA GLU A 371 10.61 -1.30 -5.86
C GLU A 371 10.90 -2.04 -4.55
N TYR A 372 11.20 -3.34 -4.60
CA TYR A 372 11.45 -4.09 -3.36
C TYR A 372 12.79 -3.74 -2.72
N ILE A 373 13.80 -3.35 -3.50
CA ILE A 373 15.11 -2.91 -3.00
C ILE A 373 14.94 -1.67 -2.12
N VAL A 374 14.21 -0.67 -2.60
CA VAL A 374 13.98 0.58 -1.88
C VAL A 374 12.99 0.39 -0.74
N ASN A 375 11.86 -0.27 -0.99
CA ASN A 375 10.80 -0.40 0.01
C ASN A 375 11.18 -1.30 1.19
N SER A 376 12.02 -2.32 0.98
CA SER A 376 12.49 -3.19 2.07
C SER A 376 13.52 -2.53 2.98
N SER A 377 14.18 -1.48 2.52
CA SER A 377 15.22 -0.74 3.25
C SER A 377 14.75 0.66 3.67
N LEU A 378 14.86 1.63 2.77
CA LEU A 378 14.53 3.02 3.01
C LEU A 378 13.06 3.23 3.35
N GLY A 379 12.14 2.72 2.53
CA GLY A 379 10.70 2.89 2.74
C GLY A 379 10.25 2.30 4.08
N LYS A 380 10.72 1.10 4.42
CA LYS A 380 10.45 0.48 5.73
C LYS A 380 10.94 1.36 6.88
N LYS A 381 12.15 1.92 6.77
CA LYS A 381 12.75 2.73 7.83
C LYS A 381 12.03 4.07 8.02
N ILE A 382 11.67 4.73 6.93
CA ILE A 382 10.87 5.95 6.96
C ILE A 382 9.53 5.68 7.66
N ASN A 383 8.82 4.63 7.25
CA ASN A 383 7.56 4.25 7.86
C ASN A 383 7.68 3.93 9.36
N GLU A 384 8.74 3.24 9.77
CA GLU A 384 9.02 2.98 11.18
C GLU A 384 9.25 4.27 11.96
N ASN A 385 10.02 5.21 11.42
CA ASN A 385 10.34 6.47 12.08
C ASN A 385 9.08 7.35 12.21
N ILE A 386 8.27 7.46 11.15
CA ILE A 386 7.01 8.20 11.21
C ILE A 386 6.04 7.57 12.24
N ASN A 387 5.90 6.25 12.24
CA ASN A 387 5.04 5.57 13.20
C ASN A 387 5.53 5.79 14.65
N ARG A 388 6.83 5.80 14.89
CA ARG A 388 7.39 6.13 16.21
C ARG A 388 7.06 7.56 16.62
N LEU A 389 7.17 8.50 15.70
CA LEU A 389 6.84 9.89 15.96
C LEU A 389 5.36 10.03 16.34
N ILE A 390 4.46 9.42 15.57
CA ILE A 390 3.03 9.47 15.82
C ILE A 390 2.65 8.79 17.15
N GLU A 391 3.26 7.65 17.48
CA GLU A 391 3.06 6.96 18.75
C GLU A 391 3.54 7.79 19.97
N LYS A 392 4.48 8.70 19.75
CA LYS A 392 4.97 9.64 20.79
C LYS A 392 4.12 10.92 20.87
N ARG A 393 3.21 11.17 19.91
CA ARG A 393 2.35 12.36 19.89
C ARG A 393 1.56 12.47 21.19
N GLY A 394 1.49 13.68 21.74
CA GLY A 394 0.82 13.94 23.03
C GLY A 394 1.74 13.85 24.25
N LYS A 395 3.01 13.52 24.07
CA LYS A 395 4.03 13.62 25.13
C LYS A 395 4.77 14.95 25.00
N SER A 396 4.99 15.64 26.09
CA SER A 396 5.53 17.02 26.16
C SER A 396 6.88 17.30 25.48
N ARG A 397 7.54 16.29 24.94
CA ARG A 397 8.85 16.41 24.27
C ARG A 397 8.82 16.34 22.75
N LEU A 398 7.65 16.32 22.14
CA LEU A 398 7.51 16.04 20.69
C LEU A 398 7.85 17.20 19.78
N ASN A 399 7.93 18.38 20.33
CA ASN A 399 7.98 19.63 19.58
C ASN A 399 9.39 20.20 19.49
N SER A 400 10.38 19.43 19.95
CA SER A 400 11.75 19.84 19.76
C SER A 400 12.21 19.51 18.35
N MET A 401 12.98 20.38 17.75
CA MET A 401 13.67 20.17 16.48
C MET A 401 14.37 18.80 16.45
N ASP A 402 14.96 18.37 17.56
CA ASP A 402 15.64 17.07 17.69
C ASP A 402 14.71 15.88 17.45
N THR A 403 13.46 15.98 17.92
CA THR A 403 12.47 14.89 17.71
C THR A 403 12.06 14.79 16.24
N LEU A 404 11.90 15.91 15.54
CA LEU A 404 11.64 15.91 14.11
C LEU A 404 12.86 15.39 13.32
N LEU A 405 14.06 15.73 13.75
CA LEU A 405 15.29 15.23 13.15
C LEU A 405 15.48 13.70 13.33
N GLU A 406 14.87 13.08 14.36
CA GLU A 406 14.84 11.61 14.49
C GLU A 406 14.21 10.90 13.28
N LEU A 407 13.35 11.58 12.51
CA LEU A 407 12.76 11.02 11.28
C LEU A 407 13.83 10.68 10.24
N PHE A 408 14.91 11.43 10.23
CA PHE A 408 16.03 11.26 9.30
C PHE A 408 17.16 10.36 9.88
N ASN A 409 16.89 9.67 11.00
CA ASN A 409 17.86 8.78 11.63
C ASN A 409 17.98 7.45 10.86
N PHE A 410 18.61 7.51 9.70
CA PHE A 410 19.06 6.39 8.89
C PHE A 410 20.35 6.76 8.15
N GLY A 411 21.19 5.75 7.89
CA GLY A 411 22.45 5.94 7.17
C GLY A 411 22.21 6.34 5.71
N SER A 412 23.15 7.05 5.11
CA SER A 412 23.14 7.35 3.68
C SER A 412 23.24 6.08 2.83
N ASP A 413 23.89 5.04 3.35
CA ASP A 413 24.09 3.74 2.72
C ASP A 413 22.93 2.74 2.95
N ILE A 414 21.78 3.21 3.43
CA ILE A 414 20.66 2.35 3.86
C ILE A 414 20.19 1.39 2.76
N ILE A 415 20.19 1.81 1.50
CA ILE A 415 19.78 0.98 0.36
C ILE A 415 20.87 -0.04 0.04
N VAL A 416 22.12 0.42 -0.05
CA VAL A 416 23.27 -0.42 -0.37
C VAL A 416 23.48 -1.50 0.70
N SER A 417 23.36 -1.13 1.99
CA SER A 417 23.43 -2.07 3.09
C SER A 417 22.20 -2.98 3.16
N GLY A 418 21.03 -2.46 2.82
CA GLY A 418 19.77 -3.20 2.77
C GLY A 418 19.78 -4.32 1.73
N MET A 419 20.40 -4.11 0.57
CA MET A 419 20.53 -5.15 -0.47
C MET A 419 21.22 -6.42 0.05
N ARG A 420 22.19 -6.30 0.95
CA ARG A 420 22.88 -7.46 1.53
C ARG A 420 21.96 -8.39 2.33
N ASN A 421 20.85 -7.87 2.81
CA ASN A 421 19.87 -8.64 3.58
C ASN A 421 18.80 -9.31 2.70
N LEU A 422 18.85 -9.09 1.38
CA LEU A 422 17.89 -9.62 0.41
C LEU A 422 18.41 -10.91 -0.27
N ASN A 423 18.93 -11.85 0.52
CA ASN A 423 19.58 -13.07 0.03
C ASN A 423 18.73 -13.91 -0.94
N ASP A 424 17.40 -13.83 -0.84
CA ASP A 424 16.48 -14.54 -1.75
C ASP A 424 16.30 -13.84 -3.10
N LEU A 425 16.68 -12.56 -3.20
CA LEU A 425 16.39 -11.68 -4.34
C LEU A 425 17.65 -11.02 -4.93
N ILE A 426 18.73 -10.98 -4.18
CA ILE A 426 20.02 -10.48 -4.64
C ILE A 426 21.02 -11.63 -4.59
N LYS A 427 21.49 -12.06 -5.74
CA LYS A 427 22.49 -13.13 -5.86
C LYS A 427 23.81 -12.57 -6.36
N THR A 428 24.91 -13.14 -5.85
CA THR A 428 26.21 -12.96 -6.48
C THR A 428 26.18 -13.68 -7.82
N ASP A 429 26.73 -13.05 -8.81
CA ASP A 429 26.78 -13.60 -10.15
C ASP A 429 27.85 -14.70 -10.25
N ASP A 430 27.39 -15.91 -10.53
CA ASP A 430 28.22 -17.09 -10.76
C ASP A 430 28.10 -17.60 -12.21
N ILE A 431 27.77 -16.68 -13.16
CA ILE A 431 27.59 -17.01 -14.56
C ILE A 431 28.92 -17.44 -15.17
N VAL A 432 28.96 -18.67 -15.64
CA VAL A 432 30.14 -19.29 -16.23
C VAL A 432 30.10 -19.25 -17.75
N ASN A 433 28.92 -19.21 -18.34
CA ASN A 433 28.73 -19.21 -19.78
C ASN A 433 27.48 -18.44 -20.22
N ASP A 434 27.38 -18.16 -21.54
CA ASP A 434 26.27 -17.36 -22.11
C ASP A 434 24.89 -18.04 -21.97
N ASN A 435 24.84 -19.38 -21.93
CA ASN A 435 23.59 -20.10 -21.73
C ASN A 435 23.07 -19.90 -20.31
N ASP A 436 23.96 -19.89 -19.32
CA ASP A 436 23.57 -19.59 -17.93
C ASP A 436 22.95 -18.20 -17.83
N PHE A 437 23.43 -17.27 -18.65
CA PHE A 437 22.89 -15.91 -18.69
C PHE A 437 21.47 -15.86 -19.25
N ILE A 438 21.20 -16.54 -20.35
CA ILE A 438 19.87 -16.59 -20.99
C ILE A 438 18.88 -17.39 -20.11
N LEU A 439 19.35 -18.46 -19.50
CA LEU A 439 18.54 -19.29 -18.60
C LEU A 439 18.27 -18.63 -17.25
N ASP A 440 19.02 -17.57 -16.90
CA ASP A 440 18.93 -16.90 -15.62
C ASP A 440 17.92 -15.74 -15.60
N LEU A 441 16.86 -15.81 -16.42
CA LEU A 441 15.67 -14.98 -16.27
C LEU A 441 14.90 -15.38 -15.00
N ALA A 442 15.61 -15.38 -13.88
CA ALA A 442 15.14 -15.94 -12.63
C ALA A 442 14.06 -15.08 -11.98
N TYR A 443 13.08 -15.76 -11.42
CA TYR A 443 12.10 -15.12 -10.54
C TYR A 443 12.07 -15.82 -9.17
N SER A 444 11.61 -15.11 -8.16
CA SER A 444 11.31 -15.67 -6.85
C SER A 444 9.99 -15.11 -6.31
N SER A 445 9.15 -16.01 -5.77
CA SER A 445 7.94 -15.62 -5.03
C SER A 445 8.23 -15.39 -3.54
N LYS A 446 9.50 -15.44 -3.12
CA LYS A 446 9.96 -15.18 -1.76
C LYS A 446 10.40 -13.73 -1.60
N GLY A 447 10.73 -13.35 -0.37
CA GLY A 447 11.27 -12.04 -0.04
C GLY A 447 10.24 -11.08 0.55
N PRO A 448 10.61 -9.82 0.76
CA PRO A 448 9.79 -8.84 1.46
C PRO A 448 8.42 -8.65 0.82
N ASN A 449 7.37 -8.69 1.64
CA ASN A 449 5.97 -8.49 1.21
C ASN A 449 5.47 -9.48 0.15
N SER A 450 6.01 -10.69 0.10
CA SER A 450 5.58 -11.78 -0.78
C SER A 450 4.95 -12.95 -0.02
N LEU A 451 4.79 -14.09 -0.69
CA LEU A 451 4.19 -15.32 -0.13
C LEU A 451 4.99 -15.93 1.02
N GLY A 452 6.26 -15.62 1.15
CA GLY A 452 7.14 -16.11 2.22
C GLY A 452 8.22 -15.10 2.55
N ASP A 453 8.14 -14.51 3.75
CA ASP A 453 9.26 -13.83 4.38
C ASP A 453 10.30 -14.90 4.74
N GLY A 454 11.41 -14.97 4.01
CA GLY A 454 12.64 -15.79 4.12
C GLY A 454 12.70 -17.07 4.98
N ASN A 455 11.89 -17.20 5.99
CA ASN A 455 11.91 -18.30 6.96
C ASN A 455 10.66 -19.19 6.97
N ASN A 456 9.67 -18.96 6.11
CA ASN A 456 8.45 -19.77 6.14
C ASN A 456 8.58 -21.03 5.28
N LYS A 457 9.18 -22.08 5.85
CA LYS A 457 9.12 -23.46 5.34
C LYS A 457 7.67 -23.99 5.17
N LYS A 458 6.65 -23.23 5.62
CA LYS A 458 5.23 -23.60 5.62
C LYS A 458 4.38 -22.82 4.62
N ILE A 459 4.93 -22.47 3.47
CA ILE A 459 4.08 -21.91 2.40
C ILE A 459 3.09 -22.99 1.99
N ALA A 460 1.79 -22.64 2.05
CA ALA A 460 0.74 -23.61 1.75
C ALA A 460 0.91 -24.19 0.33
N THR A 461 0.77 -25.50 0.21
CA THR A 461 0.97 -26.27 -1.03
C THR A 461 0.21 -25.67 -2.22
N LYS A 462 -0.96 -25.06 -1.98
CA LYS A 462 -1.77 -24.41 -3.02
C LYS A 462 -1.03 -23.32 -3.82
N TYR A 463 -0.03 -22.66 -3.24
CA TYR A 463 0.77 -21.64 -3.92
C TYR A 463 1.90 -22.21 -4.78
N ARG A 464 2.08 -23.53 -4.72
CA ARG A 464 3.08 -24.27 -5.51
C ARG A 464 2.49 -24.97 -6.73
N TYR A 465 1.15 -24.86 -6.92
CA TYR A 465 0.51 -25.45 -8.09
C TYR A 465 0.79 -24.62 -9.33
N LEU A 466 1.07 -25.33 -10.41
CA LEU A 466 1.15 -24.75 -11.74
C LEU A 466 -0.27 -24.47 -12.24
N HIS A 467 -0.52 -23.24 -12.64
CA HIS A 467 -1.77 -22.84 -13.28
C HIS A 467 -1.60 -22.86 -14.81
N PRO A 468 -2.61 -23.23 -15.59
CA PRO A 468 -2.50 -23.23 -17.06
C PRO A 468 -2.04 -21.89 -17.65
N SER A 469 -2.37 -20.76 -17.03
CA SER A 469 -1.92 -19.43 -17.46
C SER A 469 -0.41 -19.19 -17.31
N MET A 470 0.32 -20.11 -16.68
CA MET A 470 1.78 -20.06 -16.56
C MET A 470 2.48 -20.63 -17.79
N ALA A 471 1.74 -21.43 -18.61
CA ALA A 471 2.29 -22.03 -19.81
C ALA A 471 2.81 -20.94 -20.78
N GLY A 472 4.01 -21.15 -21.31
CA GLY A 472 4.68 -20.20 -22.21
C GLY A 472 5.25 -18.95 -21.52
N ILE A 473 4.97 -18.73 -20.22
CA ILE A 473 5.51 -17.60 -19.44
C ILE A 473 6.59 -18.09 -18.48
N LEU A 474 6.31 -19.13 -17.71
CA LEU A 474 7.27 -19.74 -16.79
C LEU A 474 7.89 -20.99 -17.42
N ASP A 475 9.19 -21.12 -17.23
CA ASP A 475 9.89 -22.34 -17.61
C ASP A 475 9.46 -23.48 -16.68
N LEU A 476 9.33 -24.68 -17.25
CA LEU A 476 9.05 -25.90 -16.52
C LEU A 476 10.27 -26.42 -15.76
N ASN A 477 11.45 -25.86 -16.01
CA ASN A 477 12.65 -26.17 -15.25
C ASN A 477 12.50 -25.67 -13.81
N THR A 478 12.06 -26.54 -12.94
CA THR A 478 11.80 -26.21 -11.54
C THR A 478 13.05 -26.40 -10.71
N SER A 479 13.29 -25.47 -9.79
CA SER A 479 14.31 -25.66 -8.77
C SER A 479 14.05 -26.95 -7.98
N SER A 480 15.08 -27.74 -7.71
CA SER A 480 15.00 -28.87 -6.80
C SER A 480 14.83 -28.40 -5.35
N ASN A 481 14.24 -29.22 -4.49
CA ASN A 481 14.10 -29.01 -3.05
C ASN A 481 12.91 -28.13 -2.60
N SER A 482 13.11 -27.39 -1.53
CA SER A 482 12.06 -26.61 -0.84
C SER A 482 11.48 -25.46 -1.65
N ASP A 483 12.10 -25.12 -2.79
CA ASP A 483 11.76 -23.95 -3.61
C ASP A 483 10.89 -24.27 -4.81
N ILE A 484 10.49 -25.53 -4.98
CA ILE A 484 9.59 -25.97 -6.04
C ILE A 484 8.33 -25.10 -6.06
N GLY A 485 8.05 -24.48 -7.21
CA GLY A 485 6.91 -23.58 -7.42
C GLY A 485 7.01 -22.21 -6.75
N LEU A 486 8.14 -21.89 -6.10
CA LEU A 486 8.38 -20.60 -5.46
C LEU A 486 9.48 -19.78 -6.14
N SER A 487 10.34 -20.43 -6.89
CA SER A 487 11.37 -19.83 -7.73
C SER A 487 11.52 -20.64 -9.01
N GLY A 488 11.96 -19.99 -10.05
CA GLY A 488 12.18 -20.60 -11.36
C GLY A 488 12.67 -19.52 -12.34
N SER A 489 12.55 -19.80 -13.62
CA SER A 489 12.92 -18.86 -14.67
C SER A 489 11.73 -18.54 -15.56
N PHE A 490 11.78 -17.39 -16.20
CA PHE A 490 10.86 -17.04 -17.28
C PHE A 490 11.33 -17.70 -18.57
N THR A 491 10.39 -18.01 -19.45
CA THR A 491 10.75 -18.42 -20.80
C THR A 491 11.29 -17.24 -21.59
N PRO A 492 12.17 -17.47 -22.58
CA PRO A 492 12.65 -16.41 -23.47
C PRO A 492 11.53 -15.73 -24.28
N PHE A 493 10.38 -16.38 -24.40
CA PHE A 493 9.20 -15.87 -25.10
C PHE A 493 8.29 -14.99 -24.22
N ALA A 494 8.48 -15.07 -22.90
CA ALA A 494 7.73 -14.21 -21.98
C ALA A 494 8.09 -12.75 -22.24
N LYS A 495 7.08 -11.91 -22.38
CA LYS A 495 7.23 -10.47 -22.47
C LYS A 495 6.49 -9.82 -21.31
N LEU A 496 7.04 -8.71 -20.85
CA LEU A 496 6.48 -7.92 -19.79
C LEU A 496 5.92 -6.64 -20.36
N TYR A 497 4.72 -6.33 -19.95
CA TYR A 497 4.10 -5.06 -20.28
C TYR A 497 3.50 -4.48 -19.00
N ASP A 498 3.97 -3.32 -18.60
CA ASP A 498 3.48 -2.58 -17.42
C ASP A 498 3.40 -3.43 -16.14
N GLY A 499 4.43 -4.25 -15.91
CA GLY A 499 4.54 -5.13 -14.74
C GLY A 499 3.75 -6.44 -14.81
N TYR A 500 3.12 -6.73 -15.95
CA TYR A 500 2.39 -7.97 -16.18
C TYR A 500 3.00 -8.78 -17.33
N TYR A 501 2.57 -10.03 -17.47
CA TYR A 501 3.12 -10.97 -18.45
C TYR A 501 2.18 -11.18 -19.61
N PHE A 502 2.76 -11.38 -20.77
CA PHE A 502 2.07 -11.97 -21.91
C PHE A 502 3.07 -12.75 -22.76
N THR A 503 2.57 -13.72 -23.50
CA THR A 503 3.30 -14.39 -24.57
C THR A 503 2.83 -13.83 -25.92
N PRO A 504 3.54 -14.11 -27.03
CA PRO A 504 3.11 -13.68 -28.36
C PRO A 504 1.68 -14.08 -28.73
N ASP A 505 1.19 -15.20 -28.17
CA ASP A 505 -0.14 -15.75 -28.41
C ASP A 505 -1.21 -15.19 -27.46
N HIS A 506 -0.83 -14.43 -26.46
CA HIS A 506 -1.76 -13.79 -25.53
C HIS A 506 -1.95 -12.35 -25.92
N GLU A 507 -3.20 -11.96 -26.09
CA GLU A 507 -3.52 -10.54 -26.22
C GLU A 507 -2.89 -9.76 -25.05
N PRO A 508 -2.23 -8.63 -25.36
CA PRO A 508 -1.62 -7.81 -24.33
C PRO A 508 -2.66 -7.46 -23.28
N CYS A 509 -2.21 -7.21 -22.09
CA CYS A 509 -2.99 -6.91 -20.91
C CYS A 509 -4.08 -5.81 -21.04
N GLN A 510 -4.30 -5.27 -22.22
CA GLN A 510 -5.43 -4.37 -22.52
C GLN A 510 -6.77 -4.94 -22.07
N GLY A 511 -6.99 -6.25 -22.20
CA GLY A 511 -8.16 -6.92 -21.67
C GLY A 511 -8.26 -6.89 -20.14
N ARG A 512 -7.16 -6.75 -19.43
CA ARG A 512 -7.12 -6.70 -17.95
C ARG A 512 -7.31 -5.29 -17.39
N TYR A 513 -6.80 -4.28 -18.07
CA TYR A 513 -7.18 -2.90 -17.79
C TYR A 513 -8.67 -2.68 -17.94
N ARG A 514 -9.23 -3.28 -18.98
CA ARG A 514 -10.68 -3.36 -19.17
C ARG A 514 -11.36 -4.00 -17.98
N PHE A 515 -10.85 -5.13 -17.51
CA PHE A 515 -11.48 -5.89 -16.44
C PHE A 515 -11.59 -5.09 -15.13
N GLU A 516 -10.55 -4.40 -14.70
CA GLU A 516 -10.59 -3.59 -13.48
C GLU A 516 -11.46 -2.33 -13.64
N LYS A 517 -11.49 -1.74 -14.82
CA LYS A 517 -12.41 -0.67 -15.17
C LYS A 517 -13.84 -1.18 -15.20
N ASP A 518 -14.09 -2.31 -15.88
CA ASP A 518 -15.40 -2.92 -16.00
C ASP A 518 -15.98 -3.32 -14.64
N LEU A 519 -15.16 -3.81 -13.71
CA LEU A 519 -15.58 -4.09 -12.33
C LEU A 519 -16.06 -2.83 -11.60
N ALA A 520 -15.36 -1.72 -11.76
CA ALA A 520 -15.77 -0.46 -11.16
C ALA A 520 -17.09 0.04 -11.76
N ASP A 521 -17.23 -0.03 -13.07
CA ASP A 521 -18.45 0.34 -13.78
C ASP A 521 -19.61 -0.59 -13.43
N GLU A 522 -19.34 -1.89 -13.26
CA GLU A 522 -20.35 -2.88 -12.84
C GLU A 522 -20.83 -2.64 -11.41
N GLY A 523 -19.93 -2.25 -10.52
CA GLY A 523 -20.29 -1.85 -9.15
C GLY A 523 -21.26 -0.66 -9.15
N PHE A 524 -21.03 0.34 -10.01
CA PHE A 524 -21.95 1.44 -10.20
C PHE A 524 -23.31 0.97 -10.77
N ARG A 525 -23.30 0.14 -11.81
CA ARG A 525 -24.53 -0.42 -12.44
C ARG A 525 -25.38 -1.22 -11.47
N LYS A 526 -24.77 -1.88 -10.49
CA LYS A 526 -25.48 -2.61 -9.43
C LYS A 526 -26.33 -1.70 -8.56
N ILE A 527 -25.95 -0.43 -8.41
CA ILE A 527 -26.64 0.53 -7.56
C ILE A 527 -27.57 1.44 -8.37
N HIS A 528 -27.09 1.94 -9.50
CA HIS A 528 -27.69 3.05 -10.23
C HIS A 528 -28.28 2.66 -11.60
N GLY A 529 -28.02 1.43 -12.08
CA GLY A 529 -28.46 0.97 -13.40
C GLY A 529 -27.44 1.23 -14.52
N ASN A 530 -27.85 1.01 -15.76
CA ASN A 530 -26.96 1.03 -16.94
C ASN A 530 -26.88 2.39 -17.64
N ASN A 531 -27.32 3.47 -17.03
CA ASN A 531 -27.34 4.79 -17.66
C ASN A 531 -25.99 5.48 -17.55
N PHE A 532 -25.35 5.78 -18.67
CA PHE A 532 -24.04 6.44 -18.71
C PHE A 532 -24.11 7.89 -18.19
N ASP A 533 -25.21 8.59 -18.43
CA ASP A 533 -25.38 9.96 -17.92
C ASP A 533 -25.49 10.00 -16.39
N GLU A 534 -26.10 8.97 -15.79
CA GLU A 534 -26.12 8.81 -14.32
C GLU A 534 -24.74 8.48 -13.77
N TYR A 535 -23.94 7.72 -14.52
CA TYR A 535 -22.55 7.44 -14.15
C TYR A 535 -21.68 8.69 -14.17
N LEU A 536 -21.80 9.54 -15.17
CA LEU A 536 -21.10 10.83 -15.22
C LEU A 536 -21.50 11.74 -14.05
N LYS A 537 -22.80 11.85 -13.78
CA LYS A 537 -23.31 12.60 -12.62
C LYS A 537 -22.81 12.04 -11.29
N TYR A 538 -22.67 10.73 -11.19
CA TYR A 538 -22.09 10.06 -10.04
C TYR A 538 -20.62 10.43 -9.85
N LEU A 539 -19.82 10.41 -10.92
CA LEU A 539 -18.42 10.85 -10.88
C LEU A 539 -18.29 12.33 -10.50
N GLU A 540 -19.12 13.20 -11.04
CA GLU A 540 -19.15 14.62 -10.68
C GLU A 540 -19.50 14.83 -9.20
N LYS A 541 -20.45 14.07 -8.66
CA LYS A 541 -20.76 14.07 -7.23
C LYS A 541 -19.59 13.66 -6.37
N HIS A 542 -18.82 12.65 -6.80
CA HIS A 542 -17.64 12.23 -6.05
C HIS A 542 -16.54 13.29 -6.09
N ASP A 543 -16.38 14.01 -7.18
CA ASP A 543 -15.45 15.16 -7.24
C ASP A 543 -15.83 16.26 -6.24
N LYS A 544 -17.13 16.43 -5.95
CA LYS A 544 -17.62 17.33 -4.89
C LYS A 544 -17.02 17.01 -3.51
N PHE A 545 -16.74 15.75 -3.23
CA PHE A 545 -16.17 15.31 -1.95
C PHE A 545 -14.64 15.34 -1.91
N LYS A 546 -13.97 15.65 -3.04
CA LYS A 546 -12.52 15.64 -3.14
C LYS A 546 -11.84 16.49 -2.08
N GLU A 547 -12.34 17.69 -1.85
CA GLU A 547 -11.79 18.59 -0.83
C GLU A 547 -12.08 18.09 0.60
N LEU A 548 -13.24 17.51 0.85
CA LEU A 548 -13.59 16.94 2.16
C LEU A 548 -12.76 15.69 2.51
N LEU A 549 -12.38 14.92 1.48
CA LEU A 549 -11.59 13.70 1.64
C LEU A 549 -10.09 13.92 1.49
N LYS A 550 -9.65 15.16 1.27
CA LYS A 550 -8.24 15.52 1.15
C LYS A 550 -7.46 15.06 2.40
N TYR A 551 -6.27 14.51 2.16
CA TYR A 551 -5.37 14.16 3.24
C TYR A 551 -4.83 15.43 3.88
N GLU A 552 -4.90 15.48 5.20
CA GLU A 552 -4.32 16.56 5.98
C GLU A 552 -2.98 16.09 6.55
N ALA A 553 -1.94 16.89 6.34
CA ALA A 553 -0.67 16.66 6.99
C ALA A 553 -0.84 16.73 8.51
N ILE A 554 -0.16 15.88 9.25
CA ILE A 554 -0.14 15.95 10.71
C ILE A 554 0.74 17.12 11.14
N LYS A 555 0.12 18.08 11.83
CA LYS A 555 0.85 19.12 12.57
C LYS A 555 1.35 18.56 13.88
N ILE A 556 2.64 18.70 14.11
CA ILE A 556 3.26 18.48 15.39
C ILE A 556 3.40 19.84 16.05
N VAL A 557 2.39 20.20 16.85
CA VAL A 557 2.29 21.50 17.52
C VAL A 557 2.67 21.34 18.98
N GLU A 558 3.37 22.32 19.54
CA GLU A 558 3.57 22.43 20.99
C GLU A 558 2.24 22.67 21.68
N LYS A 559 1.95 21.95 22.75
CA LYS A 559 0.91 22.37 23.66
C LYS A 559 1.38 23.69 24.26
N GLU A 560 0.62 24.74 24.01
CA GLU A 560 0.73 25.93 24.82
C GLU A 560 0.60 25.49 26.29
N THR A 561 1.63 25.77 27.07
CA THR A 561 1.73 25.46 28.50
C THR A 561 0.69 26.22 29.29
#